data_3b392c06228bbe6ea1b7086b3443ed74
#
_entry.id   3b392c06228bbe6ea1b7086b3443ed74
#
_cell.length_a   1.000
_cell.length_b   1.000
_cell.length_c   1.000
_cell.angle_alpha   90.00
_cell.angle_beta   90.00
_cell.angle_gamma   90.00
#
_symmetry.space_group_name_H-M   'P 1'
#
loop_
_entity.id
_entity.type
_entity.pdbx_description
1 polymer ?
#
loop_
_entity_poly.entity_id
_entity_poly.type
_entity_poly.pdbx_seq_one_letter_code
_entity_poly.pdbx_strand_id
1 'polypeptide(L)'
;MDLKTIKLIVNLQLFAEDKDAKTEKATPKRKQDARKKGQVFQSREITSALVLISVFLGFKALIANIYGELKILITKVFTQYIIIDEYLTPNGIWRLYIDILRSFAFIIGPIILISFAVGFVGSYSQVGFLLTTETLKVKL
;
A
#
# COMPACT_ATOMS: atom_id res chain seq x y z
N MET A 1 6.60 -50.09 52.61
CA MET A 1 6.93 -49.92 51.18
C MET A 1 6.91 -48.43 50.92
N ASP A 2 8.12 -47.81 51.11
CA ASP A 2 8.25 -46.36 51.13
C ASP A 2 8.29 -45.80 49.71
N LEU A 3 7.28 -45.02 49.39
CA LEU A 3 7.23 -44.26 48.17
C LEU A 3 8.18 -43.06 48.34
N LYS A 4 9.41 -43.21 47.85
CA LYS A 4 10.37 -42.12 47.73
C LYS A 4 9.75 -41.00 46.88
N THR A 5 9.48 -39.90 47.55
CA THR A 5 9.08 -38.63 46.93
C THR A 5 10.23 -38.18 46.00
N ILE A 6 10.08 -38.36 44.71
CA ILE A 6 10.99 -37.82 43.73
C ILE A 6 10.73 -36.31 43.73
N LYS A 7 11.60 -35.54 44.42
CA LYS A 7 11.63 -34.07 44.29
C LYS A 7 12.21 -33.76 42.90
N LEU A 8 11.32 -33.47 41.96
CA LEU A 8 11.68 -32.83 40.71
C LEU A 8 12.15 -31.39 41.06
N ILE A 9 13.45 -31.21 41.20
CA ILE A 9 14.04 -29.90 41.30
C ILE A 9 14.05 -29.32 39.88
N VAL A 10 12.95 -28.70 39.49
CA VAL A 10 12.89 -27.94 38.24
C VAL A 10 13.67 -26.65 38.49
N ASN A 11 14.85 -26.57 37.90
CA ASN A 11 15.71 -25.37 38.01
C ASN A 11 15.10 -24.27 37.12
N LEU A 12 14.16 -23.49 37.70
CA LEU A 12 13.45 -22.40 37.00
C LEU A 12 14.38 -21.25 36.55
N GLN A 13 15.63 -21.21 37.02
CA GLN A 13 16.60 -20.21 36.58
C GLN A 13 17.06 -20.41 35.15
N LEU A 14 17.02 -21.63 34.60
CA LEU A 14 17.34 -21.90 33.19
C LEU A 14 16.38 -21.22 32.20
N PHE A 15 15.20 -20.85 32.64
CA PHE A 15 14.19 -20.14 31.82
C PHE A 15 14.16 -18.63 32.08
N ALA A 16 14.82 -18.14 33.13
CA ALA A 16 14.84 -16.72 33.49
C ALA A 16 15.98 -15.98 32.77
N GLU A 17 17.10 -16.64 32.49
CA GLU A 17 18.27 -16.04 31.85
C GLU A 17 18.03 -15.61 30.39
N ASP A 18 17.06 -16.20 29.71
CA ASP A 18 16.78 -15.92 28.29
C ASP A 18 15.82 -14.72 28.08
N LYS A 19 15.19 -14.20 29.13
CA LYS A 19 14.29 -13.03 29.04
C LYS A 19 15.04 -11.70 29.14
N ASP A 20 16.08 -11.63 29.91
CA ASP A 20 16.87 -10.39 30.06
C ASP A 20 17.82 -10.15 28.88
N ALA A 21 18.26 -11.21 28.18
CA ALA A 21 19.03 -11.11 26.94
C ALA A 21 18.23 -10.53 25.76
N LYS A 22 16.89 -10.57 25.81
CA LYS A 22 16.02 -10.04 24.75
C LYS A 22 15.67 -8.57 24.89
N THR A 23 15.95 -7.97 26.03
CA THR A 23 15.53 -6.58 26.35
C THR A 23 16.62 -5.55 26.09
N GLU A 24 17.84 -5.94 25.80
CA GLU A 24 18.87 -4.98 25.42
C GLU A 24 18.62 -4.41 24.01
N LYS A 25 18.56 -3.09 23.95
CA LYS A 25 18.42 -2.35 22.68
C LYS A 25 19.59 -2.70 21.78
N ALA A 26 19.28 -3.16 20.55
CA ALA A 26 20.29 -3.50 19.56
C ALA A 26 21.31 -2.38 19.39
N THR A 27 22.61 -2.72 19.46
CA THR A 27 23.71 -1.77 19.30
C THR A 27 23.63 -1.06 17.93
N PRO A 28 24.12 0.18 17.81
CA PRO A 28 24.11 0.92 16.54
C PRO A 28 24.71 0.11 15.37
N LYS A 29 25.77 -0.64 15.62
CA LYS A 29 26.43 -1.51 14.63
C LYS A 29 25.47 -2.62 14.15
N ARG A 30 24.78 -3.30 15.06
CA ARG A 30 23.82 -4.37 14.73
C ARG A 30 22.64 -3.84 13.92
N LYS A 31 22.19 -2.60 14.19
CA LYS A 31 21.15 -1.92 13.38
C LYS A 31 21.63 -1.60 11.97
N GLN A 32 22.89 -1.17 11.81
CA GLN A 32 23.48 -0.91 10.49
C GLN A 32 23.63 -2.20 9.69
N ASP A 33 24.10 -3.28 10.30
CA ASP A 33 24.27 -4.57 9.63
C ASP A 33 22.91 -5.17 9.21
N ALA A 34 21.89 -5.04 10.05
CA ALA A 34 20.51 -5.42 9.69
C ALA A 34 19.99 -4.60 8.49
N ARG A 35 20.24 -3.28 8.47
CA ARG A 35 19.88 -2.43 7.33
C ARG A 35 20.60 -2.85 6.03
N LYS A 36 21.90 -3.16 6.09
CA LYS A 36 22.66 -3.65 4.94
C LYS A 36 22.10 -4.96 4.38
N LYS A 37 21.59 -5.83 5.25
CA LYS A 37 20.91 -7.09 4.90
C LYS A 37 19.46 -6.91 4.43
N GLY A 38 18.98 -5.67 4.29
CA GLY A 38 17.60 -5.39 3.87
C GLY A 38 16.56 -5.61 4.98
N GLN A 39 16.99 -5.87 6.22
CA GLN A 39 16.11 -6.03 7.37
C GLN A 39 15.79 -4.65 7.94
N VAL A 40 14.71 -4.04 7.43
CA VAL A 40 14.23 -2.74 7.90
C VAL A 40 12.88 -2.90 8.57
N PHE A 41 12.68 -2.10 9.63
CA PHE A 41 11.37 -2.03 10.26
C PHE A 41 10.45 -1.18 9.38
N GLN A 42 9.44 -1.82 8.79
CA GLN A 42 8.39 -1.16 8.04
C GLN A 42 7.04 -1.64 8.56
N SER A 43 6.21 -0.72 9.01
CA SER A 43 4.82 -1.02 9.35
C SER A 43 3.94 -0.86 8.11
N ARG A 44 3.47 -1.97 7.58
CA ARG A 44 2.51 -1.99 6.46
C ARG A 44 1.19 -1.34 6.85
N GLU A 45 0.78 -1.48 8.10
CA GLU A 45 -0.46 -0.90 8.63
C GLU A 45 -0.44 0.62 8.59
N ILE A 46 0.68 1.25 8.98
CA ILE A 46 0.83 2.71 8.92
C ILE A 46 0.76 3.19 7.46
N THR A 47 1.46 2.53 6.55
CA THR A 47 1.41 2.90 5.13
C THR A 47 -0.01 2.75 4.58
N SER A 48 -0.68 1.65 4.88
CA SER A 48 -2.07 1.42 4.44
C SER A 48 -3.04 2.44 5.01
N ALA A 49 -2.91 2.80 6.28
CA ALA A 49 -3.72 3.83 6.91
C ALA A 49 -3.49 5.21 6.27
N LEU A 50 -2.25 5.58 5.98
CA LEU A 50 -1.92 6.83 5.30
C LEU A 50 -2.51 6.89 3.89
N VAL A 51 -2.38 5.81 3.13
CA VAL A 51 -3.00 5.70 1.79
C VAL A 51 -4.50 5.83 1.88
N LEU A 52 -5.15 5.12 2.80
CA LEU A 52 -6.59 5.16 2.97
C LEU A 52 -7.09 6.58 3.29
N ILE A 53 -6.47 7.24 4.28
CA ILE A 53 -6.79 8.62 4.64
C ILE A 53 -6.61 9.56 3.45
N SER A 54 -5.49 9.43 2.71
CA SER A 54 -5.20 10.28 1.56
C SER A 54 -6.20 10.10 0.42
N VAL A 55 -6.66 8.86 0.17
CA VAL A 55 -7.70 8.57 -0.82
C VAL A 55 -9.01 9.24 -0.44
N PHE A 56 -9.44 9.17 0.83
CA PHE A 56 -10.65 9.86 1.28
C PHE A 56 -10.55 11.38 1.19
N LEU A 57 -9.42 11.95 1.57
CA LEU A 57 -9.17 13.40 1.43
C LEU A 57 -9.12 13.82 -0.04
N GLY A 58 -8.45 13.04 -0.88
CA GLY A 58 -8.41 13.25 -2.32
C GLY A 58 -9.79 13.19 -2.96
N PHE A 59 -10.58 12.19 -2.59
CA PHE A 59 -11.95 12.05 -3.06
C PHE A 59 -12.82 13.26 -2.64
N LYS A 60 -12.73 13.67 -1.37
CA LYS A 60 -13.41 14.86 -0.87
C LYS A 60 -13.03 16.13 -1.65
N ALA A 61 -11.76 16.31 -1.94
CA ALA A 61 -11.26 17.48 -2.69
C ALA A 61 -11.70 17.47 -4.16
N LEU A 62 -11.81 16.29 -4.77
CA LEU A 62 -12.12 16.12 -6.19
C LEU A 62 -13.59 15.88 -6.49
N ILE A 63 -14.45 15.79 -5.48
CA ILE A 63 -15.86 15.40 -5.66
C ILE A 63 -16.62 16.31 -6.62
N ALA A 64 -16.35 17.63 -6.61
CA ALA A 64 -16.97 18.58 -7.53
C ALA A 64 -16.57 18.33 -8.98
N ASN A 65 -15.30 18.01 -9.23
CA ASN A 65 -14.76 17.68 -10.55
C ASN A 65 -15.34 16.34 -11.04
N ILE A 66 -15.36 15.34 -10.17
CA ILE A 66 -15.93 14.02 -10.46
C ILE A 66 -17.39 14.15 -10.86
N TYR A 67 -18.17 14.92 -10.09
CA TYR A 67 -19.58 15.18 -10.39
C TYR A 67 -19.73 15.90 -11.74
N GLY A 68 -18.89 16.92 -12.02
CA GLY A 68 -18.88 17.65 -13.27
C GLY A 68 -18.62 16.74 -14.48
N GLU A 69 -17.59 15.91 -14.41
CA GLU A 69 -17.24 14.96 -15.48
C GLU A 69 -18.35 13.91 -15.70
N LEU A 70 -18.91 13.35 -14.63
CA LEU A 70 -20.04 12.41 -14.73
C LEU A 70 -21.25 13.06 -15.38
N LYS A 71 -21.59 14.30 -15.00
CA LYS A 71 -22.69 15.05 -15.60
C LYS A 71 -22.47 15.27 -17.09
N ILE A 72 -21.26 15.68 -17.49
CA ILE A 72 -20.89 15.88 -18.90
C ILE A 72 -21.02 14.55 -19.66
N LEU A 73 -20.48 13.46 -19.12
CA LEU A 73 -20.55 12.15 -19.76
C LEU A 73 -22.01 11.70 -19.95
N ILE A 74 -22.82 11.76 -18.90
CA ILE A 74 -24.23 11.37 -18.95
C ILE A 74 -24.99 12.23 -19.97
N THR A 75 -24.79 13.57 -19.93
CA THR A 75 -25.43 14.47 -20.89
C THR A 75 -25.03 14.12 -22.31
N LYS A 76 -23.77 13.90 -22.61
CA LYS A 76 -23.30 13.48 -23.95
C LYS A 76 -23.96 12.18 -24.39
N VAL A 77 -24.03 11.19 -23.51
CA VAL A 77 -24.68 9.89 -23.86
C VAL A 77 -26.12 10.10 -24.28
N PHE A 78 -26.90 10.84 -23.52
CA PHE A 78 -28.32 11.04 -23.79
C PHE A 78 -28.62 12.02 -24.93
N THR A 79 -27.78 13.04 -25.15
CA THR A 79 -28.03 14.05 -26.17
C THR A 79 -27.38 13.83 -27.51
N GLN A 80 -26.24 13.11 -27.53
CA GLN A 80 -25.46 12.92 -28.74
C GLN A 80 -25.43 11.46 -29.18
N TYR A 81 -25.14 10.53 -28.28
CA TYR A 81 -24.88 9.14 -28.68
C TYR A 81 -26.15 8.34 -28.94
N ILE A 82 -27.27 8.66 -28.28
CA ILE A 82 -28.55 7.95 -28.48
C ILE A 82 -29.33 8.52 -29.65
N ILE A 83 -29.21 9.83 -29.92
CA ILE A 83 -30.08 10.54 -30.86
C ILE A 83 -29.50 10.59 -32.28
N ILE A 84 -28.18 10.49 -32.43
CA ILE A 84 -27.54 10.68 -33.71
C ILE A 84 -27.11 9.33 -34.29
N ASP A 85 -27.73 8.92 -35.41
CA ASP A 85 -27.41 7.67 -36.11
C ASP A 85 -25.94 7.52 -36.53
N GLU A 86 -25.23 8.67 -36.63
CA GLU A 86 -23.78 8.65 -36.93
C GLU A 86 -22.95 7.86 -35.93
N TYR A 87 -23.39 7.78 -34.66
CA TYR A 87 -22.66 7.02 -33.62
C TYR A 87 -22.92 5.52 -33.66
N LEU A 88 -23.86 5.04 -34.47
CA LEU A 88 -24.07 3.61 -34.74
C LEU A 88 -23.12 3.08 -35.81
N THR A 89 -22.30 3.95 -36.39
CA THR A 89 -21.22 3.52 -37.31
C THR A 89 -20.00 3.01 -36.51
N PRO A 90 -19.14 2.16 -37.09
CA PRO A 90 -17.91 1.66 -36.48
C PRO A 90 -17.01 2.80 -35.94
N ASN A 91 -16.92 3.91 -36.69
CA ASN A 91 -16.14 5.08 -36.28
C ASN A 91 -16.81 5.84 -35.12
N GLY A 92 -18.15 5.91 -35.09
CA GLY A 92 -18.90 6.53 -34.00
C GLY A 92 -18.75 5.75 -32.70
N ILE A 93 -18.85 4.42 -32.77
CA ILE A 93 -18.61 3.53 -31.61
C ILE A 93 -17.19 3.69 -31.06
N TRP A 94 -16.19 3.83 -31.92
CA TRP A 94 -14.81 4.06 -31.51
C TRP A 94 -14.65 5.40 -30.79
N ARG A 95 -15.27 6.48 -31.30
CA ARG A 95 -15.27 7.79 -30.64
C ARG A 95 -15.92 7.73 -29.27
N LEU A 96 -17.08 7.06 -29.16
CA LEU A 96 -17.77 6.85 -27.88
C LEU A 96 -16.86 6.15 -26.89
N TYR A 97 -16.19 5.08 -27.29
CA TYR A 97 -15.27 4.33 -26.45
C TYR A 97 -14.13 5.21 -25.92
N ILE A 98 -13.52 6.02 -26.79
CA ILE A 98 -12.44 6.94 -26.40
C ILE A 98 -12.94 8.02 -25.45
N ASP A 99 -14.15 8.60 -25.67
CA ASP A 99 -14.72 9.60 -24.78
C ASP A 99 -15.01 9.03 -23.40
N ILE A 100 -15.55 7.83 -23.32
CA ILE A 100 -15.77 7.12 -22.05
C ILE A 100 -14.42 6.88 -21.36
N LEU A 101 -13.45 6.32 -22.06
CA LEU A 101 -12.13 6.04 -21.49
C LEU A 101 -11.44 7.30 -20.96
N ARG A 102 -11.56 8.41 -21.69
CA ARG A 102 -11.03 9.72 -21.28
C ARG A 102 -11.72 10.21 -19.99
N SER A 103 -13.05 10.17 -19.93
CA SER A 103 -13.80 10.58 -18.73
C SER A 103 -13.41 9.73 -17.52
N PHE A 104 -13.28 8.42 -17.69
CA PHE A 104 -12.79 7.53 -16.63
C PHE A 104 -11.37 7.87 -16.18
N ALA A 105 -10.47 8.18 -17.12
CA ALA A 105 -9.10 8.58 -16.79
C ALA A 105 -9.06 9.89 -15.99
N PHE A 106 -9.92 10.87 -16.32
CA PHE A 106 -10.02 12.13 -15.56
C PHE A 106 -10.64 11.94 -14.18
N ILE A 107 -11.58 10.99 -14.00
CA ILE A 107 -12.23 10.71 -12.71
C ILE A 107 -11.30 9.91 -11.81
N ILE A 108 -10.73 8.82 -12.30
CA ILE A 108 -9.98 7.83 -11.50
C ILE A 108 -8.49 8.19 -11.42
N GLY A 109 -7.93 8.77 -12.48
CA GLY A 109 -6.51 9.06 -12.60
C GLY A 109 -5.94 9.86 -11.42
N PRO A 110 -6.52 10.99 -11.03
CA PRO A 110 -6.01 11.77 -9.89
C PRO A 110 -6.03 11.00 -8.57
N ILE A 111 -7.03 10.13 -8.34
CA ILE A 111 -7.14 9.31 -7.13
C ILE A 111 -6.02 8.27 -7.09
N ILE A 112 -5.75 7.62 -8.24
CA ILE A 112 -4.63 6.67 -8.37
C ILE A 112 -3.30 7.38 -8.12
N LEU A 113 -3.09 8.56 -8.70
CA LEU A 113 -1.85 9.34 -8.52
C LEU A 113 -1.64 9.72 -7.06
N ILE A 114 -2.68 10.18 -6.36
CA ILE A 114 -2.61 10.50 -4.92
C ILE A 114 -2.25 9.25 -4.13
N SER A 115 -2.93 8.13 -4.37
CA SER A 115 -2.70 6.86 -3.69
C SER A 115 -1.27 6.37 -3.88
N PHE A 116 -0.79 6.43 -5.12
CA PHE A 116 0.58 6.03 -5.47
C PHE A 116 1.62 6.92 -4.81
N ALA A 117 1.44 8.25 -4.90
CA ALA A 117 2.36 9.22 -4.30
C ALA A 117 2.47 9.04 -2.78
N VAL A 118 1.32 8.92 -2.08
CA VAL A 118 1.32 8.74 -0.62
C VAL A 118 1.86 7.37 -0.23
N GLY A 119 1.54 6.31 -0.94
CA GLY A 119 2.10 4.98 -0.71
C GLY A 119 3.62 4.96 -0.89
N PHE A 120 4.11 5.62 -1.94
CA PHE A 120 5.54 5.75 -2.18
C PHE A 120 6.24 6.55 -1.08
N VAL A 121 5.74 7.75 -0.78
CA VAL A 121 6.30 8.62 0.27
C VAL A 121 6.20 7.94 1.65
N GLY A 122 5.08 7.30 1.96
CA GLY A 122 4.88 6.57 3.21
C GLY A 122 5.84 5.40 3.39
N SER A 123 6.11 4.65 2.34
CA SER A 123 7.11 3.58 2.37
C SER A 123 8.54 4.14 2.44
N TYR A 124 8.83 5.16 1.66
CA TYR A 124 10.13 5.80 1.63
C TYR A 124 10.49 6.46 2.98
N SER A 125 9.55 7.12 3.64
CA SER A 125 9.79 7.77 4.94
C SER A 125 10.09 6.78 6.06
N GLN A 126 9.57 5.56 5.98
CA GLN A 126 9.82 4.52 6.99
C GLN A 126 11.15 3.80 6.79
N VAL A 127 11.51 3.50 5.56
CA VAL A 127 12.67 2.67 5.21
C VAL A 127 13.90 3.52 4.86
N GLY A 128 13.68 4.70 4.29
CA GLY A 128 14.71 5.51 3.65
C GLY A 128 15.16 4.91 2.31
N PHE A 129 16.15 5.53 1.68
CA PHE A 129 16.72 5.05 0.43
C PHE A 129 17.68 3.88 0.70
N LEU A 130 17.25 2.65 0.43
CA LEU A 130 18.05 1.43 0.56
C LEU A 130 18.12 0.74 -0.79
N LEU A 131 19.24 0.96 -1.51
CA LEU A 131 19.63 0.10 -2.63
C LEU A 131 20.46 -1.06 -2.07
N THR A 132 19.80 -2.15 -1.72
CA THR A 132 20.49 -3.38 -1.29
C THR A 132 20.47 -4.38 -2.44
N THR A 133 21.65 -4.63 -3.01
CA THR A 133 21.84 -5.67 -4.02
C THR A 133 21.97 -7.07 -3.39
N GLU A 134 22.08 -7.15 -2.07
CA GLU A 134 22.29 -8.40 -1.33
C GLU A 134 21.06 -9.32 -1.31
N THR A 135 19.86 -8.74 -1.39
CA THR A 135 18.60 -9.49 -1.51
C THR A 135 18.38 -10.12 -2.88
N LEU A 136 19.11 -9.66 -3.90
CA LEU A 136 19.05 -10.21 -5.27
C LEU A 136 20.04 -11.37 -5.48
N LYS A 137 20.94 -11.64 -4.54
CA LYS A 137 21.81 -12.80 -4.61
C LYS A 137 20.99 -14.04 -4.26
N VAL A 138 20.57 -14.78 -5.29
CA VAL A 138 19.99 -16.10 -5.14
C VAL A 138 21.02 -16.96 -4.41
N LYS A 139 20.68 -17.50 -3.25
CA LYS A 139 21.48 -18.54 -2.60
C LYS A 139 21.30 -19.81 -3.45
N LEU A 140 22.28 -20.06 -4.29
CA LEU A 140 22.52 -21.38 -4.89
C LEU A 140 23.19 -22.29 -3.86
#